data_ca67c29c169c76a43655ed6d2e70a96e
#
_entry.id   ca67c29c169c76a43655ed6d2e70a96e
#
_cell.length_a   1.000
_cell.length_b   1.000
_cell.length_c   1.000
_cell.angle_alpha   90.00
_cell.angle_beta   90.00
_cell.angle_gamma   90.00
#
_symmetry.space_group_name_H-M   'P 1'
#
loop_
_entity.id
_entity.type
_entity.pdbx_description
1 polymer ?
#
loop_
_entity_poly.entity_id
_entity_poly.type
_entity_poly.pdbx_seq_one_letter_code
_entity_poly.pdbx_strand_id
1 'polypeptide(L)'
;MIDEEHLEVAHAYLALLVDTTNKQLREHLLKELADLVYVCHQMAAAFGWDLQTAHNRVHASNMSKLGEDGKPIRREDGKILKGPNYFEPSLIDLV
;
A
#
# COMPACT_ATOMS: atom_id res chain seq x y z
N MET A 1 0.44 -1.98 17.98
CA MET A 1 -0.52 -2.42 16.97
C MET A 1 -0.01 -2.14 15.55
N ILE A 2 -0.38 -1.04 14.89
CA ILE A 2 0.15 -0.75 13.54
C ILE A 2 1.65 -0.51 13.56
N ASP A 3 2.18 0.18 14.56
CA ASP A 3 3.61 0.45 14.67
C ASP A 3 4.42 -0.85 14.83
N GLU A 4 3.93 -1.79 15.63
CA GLU A 4 4.57 -3.09 15.79
C GLU A 4 4.58 -3.87 14.48
N GLU A 5 3.43 -3.94 13.80
CA GLU A 5 3.31 -4.68 12.54
C GLU A 5 4.17 -4.04 11.45
N HIS A 6 4.24 -2.72 11.40
CA HIS A 6 5.10 -2.01 10.48
C HIS A 6 6.58 -2.35 10.74
N LEU A 7 6.99 -2.39 11.99
CA LEU A 7 8.36 -2.73 12.36
C LEU A 7 8.69 -4.18 12.00
N GLU A 8 7.76 -5.09 12.23
CA GLU A 8 7.93 -6.51 11.86
C GLU A 8 8.07 -6.68 10.35
N VAL A 9 7.30 -5.93 9.54
CA VAL A 9 7.46 -5.90 8.09
C VAL A 9 8.87 -5.43 7.71
N ALA A 10 9.33 -4.33 8.32
CA ALA A 10 10.66 -3.80 8.03
C ALA A 10 11.77 -4.82 8.36
N HIS A 11 11.68 -5.50 9.50
CA HIS A 11 12.65 -6.52 9.89
C HIS A 11 12.62 -7.71 8.93
N ALA A 12 11.44 -8.18 8.55
CA ALA A 12 11.29 -9.29 7.60
C ALA A 12 11.86 -8.94 6.23
N TYR A 13 11.65 -7.70 5.78
CA TYR A 13 12.21 -7.20 4.52
C TYR A 13 13.73 -7.17 4.54
N LEU A 14 14.32 -6.63 5.62
CA LEU A 14 15.78 -6.58 5.76
C LEU A 14 16.40 -7.98 5.79
N ALA A 15 15.75 -8.93 6.47
CA ALA A 15 16.21 -10.31 6.50
C ALA A 15 16.19 -10.94 5.11
N LEU A 16 15.15 -10.66 4.31
CA LEU A 16 15.02 -11.18 2.96
C LEU A 16 16.12 -10.62 2.03
N LEU A 17 16.53 -9.37 2.22
CA LEU A 17 17.57 -8.76 1.38
C LEU A 17 18.90 -9.50 1.43
N VAL A 18 19.19 -10.24 2.51
CA VAL A 18 20.40 -11.02 2.65
C VAL A 18 20.36 -12.31 1.80
N ASP A 19 19.15 -12.85 1.60
CA ASP A 19 18.96 -14.10 0.81
C ASP A 19 17.59 -14.06 0.12
N THR A 20 17.53 -13.36 -1.02
CA THR A 20 16.28 -13.06 -1.71
C THR A 20 15.55 -14.25 -2.31
N THR A 21 16.22 -15.41 -2.42
CA THR A 21 15.62 -16.63 -2.96
C THR A 21 15.13 -17.59 -1.87
N ASN A 22 15.35 -17.25 -0.60
CA ASN A 22 14.97 -18.11 0.53
C ASN A 22 13.45 -18.11 0.70
N LYS A 23 12.81 -19.24 0.47
CA LYS A 23 11.34 -19.36 0.51
C LYS A 23 10.76 -19.09 1.89
N GLN A 24 11.44 -19.50 2.96
CA GLN A 24 10.96 -19.24 4.32
C GLN A 24 10.97 -17.76 4.64
N LEU A 25 12.00 -17.03 4.22
CA LEU A 25 12.07 -15.59 4.43
C LEU A 25 11.04 -14.85 3.58
N ARG A 26 10.78 -15.34 2.38
CA ARG A 26 9.74 -14.77 1.50
C ARG A 26 8.35 -14.99 2.07
N GLU A 27 8.07 -16.20 2.56
CA GLU A 27 6.81 -16.51 3.22
C GLU A 27 6.61 -15.65 4.46
N HIS A 28 7.68 -15.49 5.26
CA HIS A 28 7.62 -14.68 6.47
C HIS A 28 7.27 -13.22 6.16
N LEU A 29 7.90 -12.62 5.14
CA LEU A 29 7.57 -11.26 4.74
C LEU A 29 6.11 -11.16 4.28
N LEU A 30 5.65 -12.11 3.48
CA LEU A 30 4.24 -12.11 3.02
C LEU A 30 3.28 -12.22 4.19
N LYS A 31 3.59 -13.06 5.18
CA LYS A 31 2.78 -13.17 6.40
C LYS A 31 2.74 -11.85 7.18
N GLU A 32 3.89 -11.18 7.32
CA GLU A 32 3.94 -9.89 8.04
C GLU A 32 3.16 -8.80 7.30
N LEU A 33 3.20 -8.80 5.96
CA LEU A 33 2.37 -7.88 5.17
C LEU A 33 0.88 -8.14 5.40
N ALA A 34 0.48 -9.40 5.43
CA ALA A 34 -0.92 -9.77 5.69
C ALA A 34 -1.35 -9.34 7.11
N ASP A 35 -0.48 -9.50 8.11
CA ASP A 35 -0.76 -9.06 9.47
C ASP A 35 -0.95 -7.54 9.52
N LEU A 36 -0.12 -6.77 8.81
CA LEU A 36 -0.25 -5.32 8.75
C LEU A 36 -1.59 -4.90 8.16
N VAL A 37 -2.00 -5.53 7.06
CA VAL A 37 -3.31 -5.27 6.45
C VAL A 37 -4.43 -5.62 7.43
N TYR A 38 -4.29 -6.73 8.15
CA TYR A 38 -5.28 -7.17 9.12
C TYR A 38 -5.51 -6.14 10.23
N VAL A 39 -4.43 -5.61 10.82
CA VAL A 39 -4.57 -4.59 11.87
C VAL A 39 -5.09 -3.26 11.33
N CYS A 40 -4.81 -2.93 10.07
CA CYS A 40 -5.42 -1.76 9.42
C CYS A 40 -6.94 -1.91 9.32
N HIS A 41 -7.43 -3.09 8.91
CA HIS A 41 -8.87 -3.38 8.87
C HIS A 41 -9.50 -3.35 10.26
N GLN A 42 -8.80 -3.84 11.28
CA GLN A 42 -9.29 -3.79 12.66
C GLN A 42 -9.46 -2.36 13.14
N MET A 43 -8.51 -1.48 12.84
CA MET A 43 -8.61 -0.07 13.21
C MET A 43 -9.80 0.60 12.51
N ALA A 44 -9.97 0.39 11.22
CA ALA A 44 -11.09 0.94 10.47
C ALA A 44 -12.42 0.43 11.04
N ALA A 45 -12.51 -0.85 11.36
CA ALA A 45 -13.73 -1.44 11.95
C ALA A 45 -14.08 -0.81 13.29
N ALA A 46 -13.07 -0.44 14.10
CA ALA A 46 -13.29 0.22 15.39
C ALA A 46 -13.98 1.57 15.23
N PHE A 47 -13.80 2.25 14.09
CA PHE A 47 -14.46 3.50 13.76
C PHE A 47 -15.73 3.31 12.91
N GLY A 48 -16.03 2.08 12.51
CA GLY A 48 -17.17 1.79 11.62
C GLY A 48 -16.90 2.17 10.17
N TRP A 49 -15.66 2.28 9.76
CA TRP A 49 -15.28 2.68 8.39
C TRP A 49 -15.13 1.50 7.45
N ASP A 50 -15.54 1.69 6.20
CA ASP A 50 -15.36 0.71 5.12
C ASP A 50 -13.98 0.93 4.46
N LEU A 51 -12.96 0.29 5.01
CA LEU A 51 -11.59 0.43 4.51
C LEU A 51 -11.44 -0.11 3.09
N GLN A 52 -12.17 -1.18 2.74
CA GLN A 52 -12.07 -1.75 1.40
C GLN A 52 -12.52 -0.76 0.33
N THR A 53 -13.63 -0.07 0.56
CA THR A 53 -14.11 0.96 -0.37
C THR A 53 -13.12 2.13 -0.44
N ALA A 54 -12.61 2.57 0.71
CA ALA A 54 -11.59 3.63 0.76
C ALA A 54 -10.35 3.23 -0.03
N HIS A 55 -9.86 2.00 0.16
CA HIS A 55 -8.70 1.49 -0.55
C HIS A 55 -8.94 1.43 -2.06
N ASN A 56 -10.11 0.99 -2.49
CA ASN A 56 -10.46 0.94 -3.91
C ASN A 56 -10.44 2.34 -4.54
N ARG A 57 -10.94 3.35 -3.82
CA ARG A 57 -10.93 4.74 -4.30
C ARG A 57 -9.52 5.30 -4.38
N VAL A 58 -8.68 5.02 -3.39
CA VAL A 58 -7.26 5.42 -3.40
C VAL A 58 -6.54 4.74 -4.56
N HIS A 59 -6.83 3.46 -4.81
CA HIS A 59 -6.24 2.75 -5.94
C HIS A 59 -6.64 3.40 -7.26
N ALA A 60 -7.91 3.72 -7.45
CA ALA A 60 -8.37 4.39 -8.66
C ALA A 60 -7.69 5.74 -8.85
N SER A 61 -7.52 6.51 -7.77
CA SER A 61 -6.78 7.77 -7.80
C SER A 61 -5.33 7.55 -8.24
N ASN A 62 -4.66 6.55 -7.66
CA ASN A 62 -3.27 6.23 -8.01
C ASN A 62 -3.15 5.82 -9.47
N MET A 63 -4.09 5.03 -9.98
CA MET A 63 -4.11 4.65 -11.40
C MET A 63 -4.34 5.85 -12.32
N SER A 64 -5.05 6.87 -11.84
CA SER A 64 -5.30 8.10 -12.61
C SER A 64 -4.05 8.98 -12.78
N LYS A 65 -2.96 8.68 -12.05
CA LYS A 65 -1.67 9.38 -12.23
C LYS A 65 -0.97 8.99 -13.52
N LEU A 66 -1.36 7.88 -14.14
CA LEU A 66 -0.70 7.39 -15.34
C LEU A 66 -0.86 8.37 -16.51
N GLY A 67 0.13 8.35 -17.42
CA GLY A 67 0.06 9.11 -18.67
C GLY A 67 -0.95 8.52 -19.65
N GLU A 68 -1.15 9.20 -20.77
CA GLU A 68 -2.10 8.78 -21.82
C GLU A 68 -1.75 7.41 -22.40
N ASP A 69 -0.47 7.02 -22.34
CA ASP A 69 0.00 5.70 -22.79
C ASP A 69 -0.24 4.59 -21.74
N GLY A 70 -0.88 4.89 -20.63
CA GLY A 70 -1.12 3.96 -19.55
C GLY A 70 0.10 3.67 -18.67
N LYS A 71 1.19 4.41 -18.84
CA LYS A 71 2.44 4.21 -18.11
C LYS A 71 2.68 5.33 -17.11
N PRO A 72 3.41 5.05 -16.00
CA PRO A 72 3.77 6.10 -15.05
C PRO A 72 4.64 7.16 -15.69
N ILE A 73 4.37 8.42 -15.35
CA ILE A 73 5.24 9.54 -15.69
C ILE A 73 6.19 9.72 -14.51
N ARG A 74 7.50 9.59 -14.75
CA ARG A 74 8.48 9.64 -13.66
C ARG A 74 9.35 10.87 -13.78
N ARG A 75 9.65 11.48 -12.62
CA ARG A 75 10.68 12.51 -12.50
C ARG A 75 12.06 11.85 -12.52
N GLU A 76 13.13 12.63 -12.71
CA GLU A 76 14.51 12.12 -12.77
C GLU A 76 14.91 11.28 -11.54
N ASP A 77 14.38 11.62 -10.36
CA ASP A 77 14.65 10.88 -9.11
C ASP A 77 13.77 9.64 -8.95
N GLY A 78 12.95 9.30 -9.96
CA GLY A 78 12.07 8.14 -9.94
C GLY A 78 10.70 8.38 -9.36
N LYS A 79 10.41 9.58 -8.85
CA LYS A 79 9.09 9.90 -8.32
C LYS A 79 8.04 9.89 -9.42
N ILE A 80 6.89 9.24 -9.16
CA ILE A 80 5.76 9.22 -10.08
C ILE A 80 5.05 10.58 -10.02
N LEU A 81 4.89 11.21 -11.19
CA LEU A 81 4.18 12.47 -11.33
C LEU A 81 2.72 12.22 -11.67
N LYS A 82 1.88 13.23 -11.43
CA LYS A 82 0.46 13.19 -11.77
C LYS A 82 0.28 13.37 -13.28
N GLY A 83 -0.44 12.43 -13.91
CA GLY A 83 -0.76 12.51 -15.33
C GLY A 83 -1.91 13.48 -15.62
N PRO A 84 -2.28 13.65 -16.91
CA PRO A 84 -3.28 14.65 -17.32
C PRO A 84 -4.69 14.35 -16.80
N ASN A 85 -5.00 13.10 -16.49
CA ASN A 85 -6.33 12.69 -16.03
C ASN A 85 -6.40 12.43 -14.53
N TYR A 86 -5.40 12.90 -13.78
CA TYR A 86 -5.34 12.68 -12.34
C TYR A 86 -6.53 13.30 -11.62
N PHE A 87 -7.07 12.55 -10.66
CA PHE A 87 -8.05 13.04 -9.69
C PHE A 87 -7.67 12.58 -8.28
N GLU A 88 -7.96 13.44 -7.29
CA GLU A 88 -7.72 13.11 -5.88
C GLU A 88 -8.78 12.14 -5.37
N PRO A 89 -8.44 11.24 -4.43
CA PRO A 89 -9.45 10.39 -3.81
C PRO A 89 -10.33 11.22 -2.87
N SER A 90 -11.63 10.97 -2.89
CA SER A 90 -12.55 11.56 -1.93
C SER A 90 -13.11 10.45 -1.04
N LEU A 91 -12.96 10.62 0.28
CA LEU A 91 -13.37 9.63 1.28
C LEU A 91 -14.34 10.22 2.30
N ILE A 92 -14.74 11.48 2.14
CA ILE A 92 -15.53 12.19 3.17
C ILE A 92 -16.87 11.52 3.46
N ASP A 93 -17.48 10.89 2.45
CA ASP A 93 -18.75 10.17 2.63
C ASP A 93 -18.60 8.84 3.38
N LEU A 94 -17.36 8.37 3.60
CA LEU A 94 -17.09 7.11 4.30
C LEU A 94 -16.80 7.28 5.79
N VAL A 95 -16.59 8.51 6.27
CA VAL A 95 -16.19 8.75 7.66
C VAL A 95 -17.28 9.35 8.52
#